data_0f8d1a319023b36b051ce0a989371cf4
#
_entry.id   0f8d1a319023b36b051ce0a989371cf4
#
_cell.length_a   1.000
_cell.length_b   1.000
_cell.length_c   1.000
_cell.angle_alpha   90.00
_cell.angle_beta   90.00
_cell.angle_gamma   90.00
#
_symmetry.space_group_name_H-M   'P 1'
#
loop_
_entity.id
_entity.type
_entity.pdbx_description
1 polymer ?
#
loop_
_entity_poly.entity_id
_entity_poly.type
_entity_poly.pdbx_seq_one_letter_code
_entity_poly.pdbx_strand_id
1 'polypeptide(L)'
;METAAELRDIEGPPKRVWERILAEPDRAPEYIALAAAERFGPQAADWVRVAGVGRTPEELAKIALRKHVRISRIEGGALGIGGVVTAAPDLVALIWIQSRMVFYIAAAYGYDPTHPMRPAEFLALEGLYDTPAEAREALDGVGKRLAQAMAERAVLGRRTNALHLRLAKYIAKRLARRYAGRLIPLIGAPIGALQNGGVTKQLGRRALDFYARP
;
A
#
# COMPACT_ATOMS: atom_id res chain seq x y z
N MET A 1 -10.24 23.76 -5.78
CA MET A 1 -9.38 24.06 -4.61
C MET A 1 -9.23 22.88 -3.65
N GLU A 2 -10.07 21.86 -3.71
CA GLU A 2 -10.03 20.64 -2.86
C GLU A 2 -8.80 19.74 -3.12
N THR A 3 -8.32 19.69 -4.36
CA THR A 3 -7.26 18.79 -4.80
C THR A 3 -5.89 19.02 -4.16
N ALA A 4 -5.50 20.27 -3.89
CA ALA A 4 -4.21 20.60 -3.27
C ALA A 4 -4.19 20.32 -1.76
N ALA A 5 -5.33 20.43 -1.08
CA ALA A 5 -5.48 20.06 0.33
C ALA A 5 -5.47 18.51 0.48
N GLU A 6 -6.12 17.80 -0.42
CA GLU A 6 -6.15 16.33 -0.43
C GLU A 6 -4.76 15.72 -0.67
N LEU A 7 -3.91 16.36 -1.48
CA LEU A 7 -2.54 15.92 -1.73
C LEU A 7 -1.61 16.18 -0.53
N ARG A 8 -1.81 17.26 0.20
CA ARG A 8 -1.07 17.55 1.44
C ARG A 8 -1.40 16.55 2.56
N ASP A 9 -2.56 15.92 2.49
CA ASP A 9 -3.04 14.93 3.47
C ASP A 9 -2.42 13.53 3.26
N ILE A 10 -1.66 13.33 2.17
CA ILE A 10 -0.96 12.09 1.87
C ILE A 10 0.53 12.28 2.09
N GLU A 11 0.89 12.47 3.34
CA GLU A 11 2.29 12.26 3.72
C GLU A 11 2.66 10.81 3.39
N GLY A 12 3.80 10.64 2.70
CA GLY A 12 4.35 9.31 2.42
C GLY A 12 4.67 8.55 3.72
N PRO A 13 5.14 7.31 3.62
CA PRO A 13 5.49 6.52 4.79
C PRO A 13 6.49 7.25 5.69
N PRO A 14 6.31 7.21 7.03
CA PRO A 14 7.21 7.84 7.98
C PRO A 14 8.66 7.35 7.82
N LYS A 15 9.63 8.18 8.20
CA LYS A 15 11.07 7.86 8.13
C LYS A 15 11.43 6.51 8.75
N ARG A 16 10.81 6.17 9.89
CA ARG A 16 10.97 4.87 10.57
C ARG A 16 10.59 3.66 9.69
N VAL A 17 9.63 3.83 8.79
CA VAL A 17 9.22 2.76 7.85
C VAL A 17 10.29 2.56 6.79
N TRP A 18 10.85 3.64 6.27
CA TRP A 18 11.98 3.58 5.34
C TRP A 18 13.21 2.91 5.96
N GLU A 19 13.51 3.21 7.21
CA GLU A 19 14.60 2.56 7.94
C GLU A 19 14.40 1.04 8.05
N ARG A 20 13.15 0.59 8.32
CA ARG A 20 12.79 -0.83 8.35
C ARG A 20 12.87 -1.47 6.97
N ILE A 21 12.32 -0.83 5.93
CA ILE A 21 12.39 -1.30 4.54
C ILE A 21 13.85 -1.45 4.10
N LEU A 22 14.70 -0.51 4.47
CA LEU A 22 16.12 -0.57 4.17
C LEU A 22 16.84 -1.68 4.96
N ALA A 23 16.35 -2.03 6.14
CA ALA A 23 16.88 -3.15 6.94
C ALA A 23 16.51 -4.52 6.37
N GLU A 24 15.24 -4.70 6.04
CA GLU A 24 14.69 -5.95 5.50
C GLU A 24 13.83 -5.66 4.25
N PRO A 25 14.47 -5.47 3.07
CA PRO A 25 13.75 -5.13 1.85
C PRO A 25 12.69 -6.15 1.44
N ASP A 26 12.93 -7.42 1.77
CA ASP A 26 12.03 -8.52 1.46
C ASP A 26 10.71 -8.47 2.24
N ARG A 27 10.66 -7.62 3.28
CA ARG A 27 9.50 -7.40 4.14
C ARG A 27 8.88 -6.01 3.97
N ALA A 28 9.27 -5.30 2.93
CA ALA A 28 8.77 -3.95 2.67
C ALA A 28 7.23 -3.86 2.65
N PRO A 29 6.49 -4.77 1.97
CA PRO A 29 5.04 -4.72 1.96
C PRO A 29 4.42 -4.86 3.35
N GLU A 30 4.96 -5.75 4.18
CA GLU A 30 4.49 -5.97 5.54
C GLU A 30 4.72 -4.73 6.43
N TYR A 31 5.90 -4.11 6.34
CA TYR A 31 6.20 -2.87 7.07
C TYR A 31 5.28 -1.72 6.66
N ILE A 32 5.02 -1.59 5.35
CA ILE A 32 4.13 -0.58 4.82
C ILE A 32 2.69 -0.84 5.30
N ALA A 33 2.20 -2.08 5.22
CA ALA A 33 0.85 -2.45 5.62
C ALA A 33 0.59 -2.18 7.11
N LEU A 34 1.54 -2.54 7.99
CA LEU A 34 1.45 -2.28 9.44
C LEU A 34 1.43 -0.77 9.73
N ALA A 35 2.36 -0.02 9.15
CA ALA A 35 2.43 1.42 9.37
C ALA A 35 1.21 2.16 8.79
N ALA A 36 0.68 1.67 7.66
CA ALA A 36 -0.54 2.20 7.07
C ALA A 36 -1.77 1.93 7.96
N ALA A 37 -1.85 0.76 8.60
CA ALA A 37 -2.92 0.44 9.55
C ALA A 37 -2.87 1.37 10.78
N GLU A 38 -1.68 1.60 11.35
CA GLU A 38 -1.49 2.55 12.45
C GLU A 38 -1.92 3.99 12.07
N ARG A 39 -1.61 4.42 10.84
CA ARG A 39 -1.88 5.77 10.37
C ARG A 39 -3.32 5.96 9.91
N PHE A 40 -3.81 5.06 9.08
CA PHE A 40 -5.06 5.24 8.35
C PHE A 40 -6.26 4.55 8.97
N GLY A 41 -6.06 3.57 9.86
CA GLY A 41 -7.16 2.91 10.58
C GLY A 41 -8.02 3.92 11.35
N PRO A 42 -7.46 4.71 12.29
CA PRO A 42 -8.22 5.74 13.00
C PRO A 42 -8.84 6.78 12.07
N GLN A 43 -8.09 7.23 11.03
CA GLN A 43 -8.61 8.20 10.06
C GLN A 43 -9.80 7.66 9.26
N ALA A 44 -9.80 6.37 8.92
CA ALA A 44 -10.91 5.74 8.21
C ALA A 44 -12.16 5.65 9.10
N ALA A 45 -11.99 5.33 10.39
CA ALA A 45 -13.07 5.33 11.37
C ALA A 45 -13.70 6.72 11.50
N ASP A 46 -12.87 7.77 11.62
CA ASP A 46 -13.34 9.15 11.71
C ASP A 46 -14.05 9.60 10.45
N TRP A 47 -13.49 9.25 9.29
CA TRP A 47 -14.06 9.58 8.00
C TRP A 47 -15.46 8.99 7.81
N VAL A 48 -15.69 7.73 8.20
CA VAL A 48 -17.01 7.09 8.09
C VAL A 48 -18.04 7.79 8.96
N ARG A 49 -17.68 8.24 10.15
CA ARG A 49 -18.60 8.97 11.03
C ARG A 49 -19.13 10.26 10.40
N VAL A 50 -18.28 10.94 9.62
CA VAL A 50 -18.65 12.23 8.98
C VAL A 50 -19.24 12.00 7.61
N ALA A 51 -18.58 11.23 6.74
CA ALA A 51 -18.96 11.05 5.36
C ALA A 51 -20.09 10.02 5.16
N GLY A 52 -20.32 9.15 6.14
CA GLY A 52 -21.36 8.10 6.08
C GLY A 52 -22.79 8.60 6.30
N VAL A 53 -22.98 9.83 6.83
CA VAL A 53 -24.33 10.35 7.10
C VAL A 53 -25.15 10.39 5.81
N GLY A 54 -26.29 9.71 5.82
CA GLY A 54 -27.22 9.66 4.69
C GLY A 54 -26.75 8.85 3.48
N ARG A 55 -25.70 8.02 3.64
CA ARG A 55 -25.16 7.17 2.55
C ARG A 55 -25.22 5.69 2.91
N THR A 56 -25.41 4.87 1.90
CA THR A 56 -25.26 3.42 2.04
C THR A 56 -23.78 3.03 2.13
N PRO A 57 -23.45 1.88 2.74
CA PRO A 57 -22.09 1.34 2.77
C PRO A 57 -21.43 1.28 1.38
N GLU A 58 -22.19 0.82 0.39
CA GLU A 58 -21.71 0.69 -0.99
C GLU A 58 -21.38 2.04 -1.64
N GLU A 59 -22.24 3.06 -1.44
CA GLU A 59 -21.98 4.42 -1.94
C GLU A 59 -20.73 5.01 -1.31
N LEU A 60 -20.58 4.84 0.00
CA LEU A 60 -19.44 5.32 0.73
C LEU A 60 -18.13 4.63 0.29
N ALA A 61 -18.16 3.30 0.13
CA ALA A 61 -17.04 2.53 -0.38
C ALA A 61 -16.64 2.93 -1.81
N LYS A 62 -17.62 3.21 -2.69
CA LYS A 62 -17.36 3.73 -4.04
C LYS A 62 -16.75 5.14 -4.02
N ILE A 63 -17.10 5.98 -3.04
CA ILE A 63 -16.45 7.29 -2.83
C ILE A 63 -14.97 7.09 -2.46
N ALA A 64 -14.68 6.20 -1.51
CA ALA A 64 -13.31 5.86 -1.12
C ALA A 64 -12.50 5.37 -2.34
N LEU A 65 -13.06 4.44 -3.12
CA LEU A 65 -12.41 3.94 -4.33
C LEU A 65 -12.08 5.06 -5.32
N ARG A 66 -13.06 5.87 -5.69
CA ARG A 66 -12.86 6.96 -6.67
C ARG A 66 -11.82 7.97 -6.23
N LYS A 67 -11.86 8.37 -4.94
CA LYS A 67 -10.88 9.30 -4.35
C LYS A 67 -9.46 8.75 -4.51
N HIS A 68 -9.20 7.54 -4.06
CA HIS A 68 -7.85 6.97 -4.05
C HIS A 68 -7.33 6.60 -5.45
N VAL A 69 -8.20 6.21 -6.38
CA VAL A 69 -7.83 6.04 -7.79
C VAL A 69 -7.38 7.37 -8.41
N ARG A 70 -8.07 8.48 -8.09
CA ARG A 70 -7.67 9.82 -8.54
C ARG A 70 -6.30 10.21 -7.99
N ILE A 71 -6.08 9.98 -6.70
CA ILE A 71 -4.81 10.25 -6.02
C ILE A 71 -3.66 9.46 -6.67
N SER A 72 -3.84 8.15 -6.87
CA SER A 72 -2.82 7.29 -7.50
C SER A 72 -2.44 7.74 -8.91
N ARG A 73 -3.38 8.33 -9.66
CA ARG A 73 -3.10 8.88 -10.99
C ARG A 73 -2.24 10.14 -10.93
N ILE A 74 -2.52 11.02 -9.98
CA ILE A 74 -1.79 12.28 -9.81
C ILE A 74 -0.35 11.99 -9.37
N GLU A 75 -0.16 11.11 -8.39
CA GLU A 75 1.17 10.74 -7.93
C GLU A 75 1.98 9.99 -9.00
N GLY A 76 1.38 9.05 -9.71
CA GLY A 76 2.04 8.36 -10.82
C GLY A 76 2.46 9.29 -11.97
N GLY A 77 1.76 10.41 -12.16
CA GLY A 77 2.12 11.44 -13.14
C GLY A 77 3.27 12.35 -12.68
N ALA A 78 3.35 12.65 -11.38
CA ALA A 78 4.37 13.53 -10.82
C ALA A 78 5.74 12.84 -10.68
N LEU A 79 5.75 11.52 -10.44
CA LEU A 79 6.96 10.73 -10.18
C LEU A 79 7.54 10.06 -11.43
N GLY A 80 6.77 9.95 -12.52
CA GLY A 80 7.19 9.29 -13.77
C GLY A 80 8.33 9.95 -14.54
N ILE A 81 8.87 11.07 -14.08
CA ILE A 81 9.93 11.84 -14.75
C ILE A 81 11.34 11.32 -14.39
N GLY A 82 11.51 10.49 -13.38
CA GLY A 82 12.81 10.09 -12.80
C GLY A 82 13.42 8.76 -13.26
N GLY A 83 12.77 7.99 -14.12
CA GLY A 83 13.31 6.71 -14.62
C GLY A 83 13.45 5.61 -13.54
N VAL A 84 14.35 4.63 -13.76
CA VAL A 84 14.56 3.45 -12.90
C VAL A 84 14.97 3.79 -11.46
N VAL A 85 15.54 4.97 -11.22
CA VAL A 85 16.03 5.40 -9.89
C VAL A 85 14.89 5.72 -8.94
N THR A 86 13.72 6.13 -9.46
CA THR A 86 12.52 6.47 -8.67
C THR A 86 11.57 5.28 -8.48
N ALA A 87 11.78 4.17 -9.17
CA ALA A 87 10.85 3.05 -9.19
C ALA A 87 10.56 2.43 -7.80
N ALA A 88 11.52 2.40 -6.89
CA ALA A 88 11.31 1.83 -5.55
C ALA A 88 10.51 2.78 -4.61
N PRO A 89 10.84 4.09 -4.52
CA PRO A 89 10.00 5.06 -3.81
C PRO A 89 8.57 5.14 -4.37
N ASP A 90 8.42 5.13 -5.70
CA ASP A 90 7.12 5.20 -6.36
C ASP A 90 6.24 4.00 -6.00
N LEU A 91 6.84 2.82 -5.94
CA LEU A 91 6.13 1.60 -5.57
C LEU A 91 5.73 1.59 -4.09
N VAL A 92 6.59 2.09 -3.20
CA VAL A 92 6.27 2.25 -1.77
C VAL A 92 5.12 3.23 -1.59
N ALA A 93 5.13 4.36 -2.31
CA ALA A 93 4.05 5.34 -2.29
C ALA A 93 2.73 4.73 -2.83
N LEU A 94 2.79 3.96 -3.91
CA LEU A 94 1.61 3.28 -4.45
C LEU A 94 1.00 2.29 -3.45
N ILE A 95 1.81 1.42 -2.82
CA ILE A 95 1.35 0.47 -1.80
C ILE A 95 0.75 1.23 -0.59
N TRP A 96 1.33 2.37 -0.22
CA TRP A 96 0.84 3.23 0.85
C TRP A 96 -0.55 3.80 0.57
N ILE A 97 -0.79 4.31 -0.64
CA ILE A 97 -2.10 4.82 -1.06
C ILE A 97 -3.13 3.69 -1.17
N GLN A 98 -2.72 2.55 -1.70
CA GLN A 98 -3.58 1.38 -1.86
C GLN A 98 -4.02 0.80 -0.52
N SER A 99 -3.13 0.72 0.47
CA SER A 99 -3.49 0.28 1.82
C SER A 99 -4.50 1.24 2.47
N ARG A 100 -4.29 2.56 2.35
CA ARG A 100 -5.27 3.56 2.80
C ARG A 100 -6.64 3.30 2.17
N MET A 101 -6.70 3.13 0.85
CA MET A 101 -7.96 2.85 0.14
C MET A 101 -8.69 1.63 0.71
N VAL A 102 -7.98 0.53 0.92
CA VAL A 102 -8.58 -0.72 1.42
C VAL A 102 -9.15 -0.54 2.83
N PHE A 103 -8.44 0.18 3.72
CA PHE A 103 -8.95 0.45 5.08
C PHE A 103 -10.19 1.35 5.07
N TYR A 104 -10.25 2.33 4.17
CA TYR A 104 -11.44 3.18 4.00
C TYR A 104 -12.62 2.40 3.42
N ILE A 105 -12.39 1.45 2.50
CA ILE A 105 -13.43 0.56 1.98
C ILE A 105 -13.94 -0.37 3.08
N ALA A 106 -13.05 -1.00 3.86
CA ALA A 106 -13.42 -1.84 4.99
C ALA A 106 -14.31 -1.07 5.99
N ALA A 107 -13.88 0.13 6.38
CA ALA A 107 -14.64 1.00 7.28
C ALA A 107 -16.01 1.37 6.72
N ALA A 108 -16.12 1.64 5.42
CA ALA A 108 -17.39 1.96 4.76
C ALA A 108 -18.42 0.82 4.85
N TYR A 109 -17.95 -0.43 4.83
CA TYR A 109 -18.81 -1.63 5.05
C TYR A 109 -19.02 -1.99 6.51
N GLY A 110 -18.58 -1.14 7.46
CA GLY A 110 -18.80 -1.33 8.90
C GLY A 110 -17.76 -2.22 9.58
N TYR A 111 -16.71 -2.64 8.89
CA TYR A 111 -15.60 -3.34 9.52
C TYR A 111 -14.73 -2.36 10.30
N ASP A 112 -14.27 -2.76 11.49
CA ASP A 112 -13.29 -1.97 12.26
C ASP A 112 -11.99 -1.81 11.50
N PRO A 113 -11.63 -0.59 11.01
CA PRO A 113 -10.43 -0.37 10.23
C PRO A 113 -9.15 -0.45 11.07
N THR A 114 -9.25 -0.48 12.41
CA THR A 114 -8.12 -0.61 13.35
C THR A 114 -7.85 -2.07 13.72
N HIS A 115 -8.74 -3.00 13.33
CA HIS A 115 -8.58 -4.40 13.64
C HIS A 115 -7.27 -4.99 13.10
N PRO A 116 -6.53 -5.81 13.87
CA PRO A 116 -5.23 -6.36 13.48
C PRO A 116 -5.21 -7.18 12.18
N MET A 117 -6.37 -7.65 11.72
CA MET A 117 -6.47 -8.36 10.43
C MET A 117 -6.47 -7.44 9.21
N ARG A 118 -6.75 -6.14 9.34
CA ARG A 118 -6.83 -5.23 8.17
C ARG A 118 -5.54 -5.19 7.33
N PRO A 119 -4.32 -5.06 7.92
CA PRO A 119 -3.10 -5.15 7.13
C PRO A 119 -2.91 -6.52 6.45
N ALA A 120 -3.33 -7.62 7.09
CA ALA A 120 -3.25 -8.95 6.50
C ALA A 120 -4.21 -9.12 5.30
N GLU A 121 -5.44 -8.65 5.44
CA GLU A 121 -6.42 -8.64 4.34
C GLU A 121 -5.93 -7.81 3.16
N PHE A 122 -5.36 -6.63 3.42
CA PHE A 122 -4.75 -5.81 2.39
C PHE A 122 -3.66 -6.60 1.63
N LEU A 123 -2.74 -7.26 2.33
CA LEU A 123 -1.67 -8.04 1.71
C LEU A 123 -2.20 -9.21 0.88
N ALA A 124 -3.25 -9.88 1.33
CA ALA A 124 -3.92 -10.93 0.58
C ALA A 124 -4.66 -10.38 -0.66
N LEU A 125 -5.39 -9.27 -0.52
CA LEU A 125 -6.04 -8.57 -1.63
C LEU A 125 -5.03 -8.08 -2.67
N GLU A 126 -3.85 -7.64 -2.24
CA GLU A 126 -2.73 -7.36 -3.12
C GLU A 126 -2.17 -8.64 -3.80
N GLY A 127 -2.51 -9.85 -3.30
CA GLY A 127 -2.05 -11.14 -3.77
C GLY A 127 -0.58 -11.38 -3.47
N LEU A 128 -0.10 -10.80 -2.39
CA LEU A 128 1.22 -11.07 -1.84
C LEU A 128 1.21 -12.34 -0.99
N TYR A 129 0.03 -12.71 -0.51
CA TYR A 129 -0.29 -13.94 0.20
C TYR A 129 -1.56 -14.54 -0.37
N ASP A 130 -1.72 -15.86 -0.28
CA ASP A 130 -2.90 -16.54 -0.80
C ASP A 130 -4.12 -16.30 0.09
N THR A 131 -3.91 -16.17 1.40
CA THR A 131 -4.96 -15.93 2.39
C THR A 131 -4.61 -14.83 3.40
N PRO A 132 -5.63 -14.17 4.01
CA PRO A 132 -5.38 -13.24 5.12
C PRO A 132 -4.73 -13.92 6.34
N ALA A 133 -5.01 -15.20 6.59
CA ALA A 133 -4.41 -15.95 7.69
C ALA A 133 -2.89 -16.11 7.51
N GLU A 134 -2.44 -16.51 6.33
CA GLU A 134 -1.02 -16.60 5.98
C GLU A 134 -0.32 -15.24 6.08
N ALA A 135 -0.97 -14.19 5.58
CA ALA A 135 -0.47 -12.83 5.72
C ALA A 135 -0.34 -12.41 7.19
N ARG A 136 -1.28 -12.82 8.06
CA ARG A 136 -1.24 -12.52 9.49
C ARG A 136 -0.04 -13.17 10.16
N GLU A 137 0.22 -14.45 9.90
CA GLU A 137 1.41 -15.16 10.41
C GLU A 137 2.70 -14.45 10.00
N ALA A 138 2.78 -14.01 8.75
CA ALA A 138 3.93 -13.25 8.27
C ALA A 138 4.12 -11.92 9.01
N LEU A 139 3.03 -11.20 9.29
CA LEU A 139 3.05 -9.95 10.06
C LEU A 139 3.46 -10.17 11.51
N ASP A 140 3.02 -11.24 12.15
CA ASP A 140 3.41 -11.60 13.53
C ASP A 140 4.91 -11.94 13.64
N GLY A 141 5.50 -12.48 12.58
CA GLY A 141 6.94 -12.76 12.49
C GLY A 141 7.83 -11.54 12.27
N VAL A 142 7.28 -10.42 11.79
CA VAL A 142 8.06 -9.21 11.43
C VAL A 142 8.76 -8.59 12.64
N GLY A 143 8.08 -8.48 13.77
CA GLY A 143 8.65 -7.85 14.97
C GLY A 143 9.86 -8.58 15.54
N LYS A 144 9.84 -9.91 15.54
CA LYS A 144 10.93 -10.75 16.06
C LYS A 144 12.20 -10.64 15.19
N ARG A 145 12.05 -10.70 13.87
CA ARG A 145 13.14 -10.60 12.90
C ARG A 145 13.75 -9.21 12.83
N LEU A 146 12.92 -8.18 12.98
CA LEU A 146 13.41 -6.79 13.00
C LEU A 146 14.38 -6.55 14.15
N ALA A 147 14.08 -7.04 15.35
CA ALA A 147 14.96 -6.90 16.50
C ALA A 147 16.33 -7.58 16.25
N GLN A 148 16.33 -8.75 15.61
CA GLN A 148 17.54 -9.45 15.21
C GLN A 148 18.35 -8.67 14.15
N ALA A 149 17.67 -8.22 13.07
CA ALA A 149 18.32 -7.47 11.98
C ALA A 149 18.90 -6.11 12.44
N MET A 150 18.25 -5.45 13.41
CA MET A 150 18.78 -4.21 14.00
C MET A 150 20.00 -4.48 14.88
N ALA A 151 20.03 -5.58 15.62
CA ALA A 151 21.20 -6.00 16.39
C ALA A 151 22.40 -6.31 15.48
N GLU A 152 22.20 -7.05 14.39
CA GLU A 152 23.24 -7.37 13.41
C GLU A 152 23.80 -6.13 12.70
N ARG A 153 22.94 -5.12 12.41
CA ARG A 153 23.37 -3.86 11.79
C ARG A 153 24.20 -2.96 12.69
N ALA A 154 23.95 -2.99 13.98
CA ALA A 154 24.76 -2.26 14.95
C ALA A 154 26.23 -2.75 14.92
N VAL A 155 26.45 -4.00 14.50
CA VAL A 155 27.76 -4.65 14.40
C VAL A 155 28.45 -4.45 13.03
N LEU A 156 27.69 -4.37 11.91
CA LEU A 156 28.23 -4.53 10.54
C LEU A 156 28.40 -3.25 9.70
N GLY A 157 27.99 -2.06 10.17
CA GLY A 157 28.20 -0.78 9.45
C GLY A 157 27.47 -0.66 8.09
N ARG A 158 27.24 0.56 7.66
CA ARG A 158 26.42 0.96 6.51
C ARG A 158 26.95 0.50 5.14
N ARG A 159 26.13 -0.22 4.37
CA ARG A 159 26.27 -0.35 2.90
C ARG A 159 24.91 -0.02 2.26
N THR A 160 24.72 1.23 1.80
CA THR A 160 23.41 1.77 1.42
C THR A 160 23.03 1.66 -0.06
N ASN A 161 23.98 1.57 -1.01
CA ASN A 161 23.67 1.71 -2.43
C ASN A 161 23.19 0.44 -3.17
N ALA A 162 23.50 -0.75 -2.67
CA ALA A 162 23.04 -2.01 -3.27
C ALA A 162 21.59 -2.36 -2.90
N LEU A 163 21.06 -1.71 -1.89
CA LEU A 163 19.81 -2.05 -1.23
C LEU A 163 18.58 -1.61 -2.04
N HIS A 164 18.62 -0.38 -2.61
CA HIS A 164 17.53 0.13 -3.46
C HIS A 164 17.31 -0.76 -4.69
N LEU A 165 18.39 -1.27 -5.26
CA LEU A 165 18.31 -2.16 -6.42
C LEU A 165 17.76 -3.55 -6.04
N ARG A 166 18.09 -4.06 -4.84
CA ARG A 166 17.55 -5.33 -4.32
C ARG A 166 16.06 -5.22 -4.03
N LEU A 167 15.61 -4.13 -3.38
CA LEU A 167 14.22 -3.86 -3.11
C LEU A 167 13.42 -3.76 -4.41
N ALA A 168 13.88 -2.98 -5.39
CA ALA A 168 13.24 -2.85 -6.69
C ALA A 168 13.15 -4.20 -7.42
N LYS A 169 14.22 -5.02 -7.41
CA LYS A 169 14.22 -6.37 -8.01
C LYS A 169 13.28 -7.33 -7.30
N TYR A 170 13.22 -7.31 -5.97
CA TYR A 170 12.36 -8.20 -5.20
C TYR A 170 10.89 -7.89 -5.43
N ILE A 171 10.52 -6.62 -5.29
CA ILE A 171 9.14 -6.17 -5.50
C ILE A 171 8.74 -6.39 -6.96
N ALA A 172 9.61 -6.07 -7.92
CA ALA A 172 9.37 -6.34 -9.33
C ALA A 172 9.20 -7.84 -9.62
N LYS A 173 10.03 -8.72 -9.03
CA LYS A 173 9.91 -10.18 -9.18
C LYS A 173 8.61 -10.72 -8.58
N ARG A 174 8.18 -10.22 -7.42
CA ARG A 174 6.96 -10.64 -6.75
C ARG A 174 5.71 -10.15 -7.50
N LEU A 175 5.73 -8.90 -7.97
CA LEU A 175 4.69 -8.36 -8.85
C LEU A 175 4.68 -9.02 -10.24
N ALA A 176 5.85 -9.30 -10.83
CA ALA A 176 5.96 -9.97 -12.11
C ALA A 176 5.36 -11.38 -12.07
N ARG A 177 5.55 -12.15 -11.01
CA ARG A 177 4.89 -13.47 -10.83
C ARG A 177 3.37 -13.36 -10.86
N ARG A 178 2.81 -12.29 -10.27
CA ARG A 178 1.37 -12.03 -10.24
C ARG A 178 0.82 -11.57 -11.60
N TYR A 179 1.62 -10.79 -12.33
CA TYR A 179 1.24 -10.21 -13.62
C TYR A 179 1.83 -10.97 -14.82
N ALA A 180 2.59 -12.05 -14.61
CA ALA A 180 3.22 -12.83 -15.68
C ALA A 180 2.24 -13.42 -16.71
N GLY A 181 0.96 -13.54 -16.37
CA GLY A 181 -0.10 -13.90 -17.33
C GLY A 181 -0.74 -12.73 -18.08
N ARG A 182 -0.34 -11.48 -17.76
CA ARG A 182 -0.84 -10.25 -18.39
C ARG A 182 0.36 -9.35 -18.68
N LEU A 183 1.03 -9.62 -19.78
CA LEU A 183 2.12 -8.77 -20.30
C LEU A 183 1.61 -7.35 -20.49
N ILE A 184 1.92 -6.46 -19.53
CA ILE A 184 1.82 -5.03 -19.71
C ILE A 184 3.26 -4.54 -19.92
N PRO A 185 3.64 -4.09 -21.12
CA PRO A 185 4.97 -3.57 -21.37
C PRO A 185 5.20 -2.32 -20.53
N LEU A 186 6.25 -2.35 -19.71
CA LEU A 186 6.78 -1.20 -18.97
C LEU A 186 7.51 -0.26 -19.93
N ILE A 187 6.75 0.54 -20.68
CA ILE A 187 7.35 1.54 -21.61
C ILE A 187 6.75 2.91 -21.32
N GLY A 188 7.53 3.78 -20.68
CA GLY A 188 7.37 5.25 -20.69
C GLY A 188 6.53 5.91 -19.61
N ALA A 189 6.93 7.09 -19.19
CA ALA A 189 6.39 7.89 -18.10
C ALA A 189 4.89 8.29 -18.21
N PRO A 190 4.28 8.51 -19.39
CA PRO A 190 2.82 8.74 -19.49
C PRO A 190 2.00 7.51 -19.13
N ILE A 191 2.61 6.32 -19.19
CA ILE A 191 1.97 5.04 -18.92
C ILE A 191 1.88 4.82 -17.41
N GLY A 192 2.79 5.36 -16.59
CA GLY A 192 2.81 5.20 -15.14
C GLY A 192 1.54 5.71 -14.45
N ALA A 193 1.04 6.89 -14.82
CA ALA A 193 -0.17 7.46 -14.23
C ALA A 193 -1.44 6.65 -14.58
N LEU A 194 -1.54 6.18 -15.82
CA LEU A 194 -2.65 5.33 -16.27
C LEU A 194 -2.57 3.94 -15.66
N GLN A 195 -1.35 3.38 -15.52
CA GLN A 195 -1.14 2.08 -14.91
C GLN A 195 -1.41 2.09 -13.41
N ASN A 196 -0.91 3.08 -12.65
CA ASN A 196 -1.15 3.19 -11.21
C ASN A 196 -2.65 3.34 -10.90
N GLY A 197 -3.37 4.17 -11.66
CA GLY A 197 -4.81 4.28 -11.53
C GLY A 197 -5.56 3.00 -11.89
N GLY A 198 -5.09 2.26 -12.88
CA GLY A 198 -5.65 0.98 -13.32
C GLY A 198 -5.48 -0.13 -12.27
N VAL A 199 -4.27 -0.27 -11.74
CA VAL A 199 -3.94 -1.27 -10.71
C VAL A 199 -4.68 -0.97 -9.41
N THR A 200 -4.70 0.31 -8.98
CA THR A 200 -5.46 0.75 -7.79
C THR A 200 -6.95 0.50 -7.94
N LYS A 201 -7.53 0.77 -9.13
CA LYS A 201 -8.94 0.48 -9.41
C LYS A 201 -9.25 -1.02 -9.34
N GLN A 202 -8.35 -1.87 -9.85
CA GLN A 202 -8.54 -3.32 -9.79
C GLN A 202 -8.48 -3.85 -8.35
N LEU A 203 -7.51 -3.39 -7.54
CA LEU A 203 -7.44 -3.71 -6.13
C LEU A 203 -8.70 -3.26 -5.40
N GLY A 204 -9.14 -2.01 -5.63
CA GLY A 204 -10.32 -1.48 -4.99
C GLY A 204 -11.60 -2.25 -5.32
N ARG A 205 -11.76 -2.74 -6.56
CA ARG A 205 -12.88 -3.64 -6.92
C ARG A 205 -12.83 -4.94 -6.13
N ARG A 206 -11.66 -5.56 -5.99
CA ARG A 206 -11.50 -6.76 -5.15
C ARG A 206 -11.83 -6.49 -3.69
N ALA A 207 -11.45 -5.32 -3.17
CA ALA A 207 -11.81 -4.91 -1.81
C ALA A 207 -13.33 -4.69 -1.66
N LEU A 208 -13.99 -4.07 -2.63
CA LEU A 208 -15.44 -3.94 -2.64
C LEU A 208 -16.11 -5.33 -2.58
N ASP A 209 -15.68 -6.25 -3.45
CA ASP A 209 -16.26 -7.60 -3.52
C ASP A 209 -15.96 -8.41 -2.22
N PHE A 210 -14.83 -8.19 -1.60
CA PHE A 210 -14.41 -8.87 -0.37
C PHE A 210 -15.22 -8.41 0.84
N TYR A 211 -15.36 -7.09 1.05
CA TYR A 211 -16.03 -6.52 2.21
C TYR A 211 -17.55 -6.39 2.05
N ALA A 212 -18.10 -6.51 0.84
CA ALA A 212 -19.56 -6.53 0.63
C ALA A 212 -20.21 -7.86 1.07
N ARG A 213 -19.41 -8.91 1.28
CA ARG A 213 -19.93 -10.22 1.76
C ARG A 213 -20.14 -10.15 3.27
N PRO A 214 -21.32 -10.55 3.77
CA PRO A 214 -21.61 -10.60 5.19
C PRO A 214 -20.77 -11.66 5.91
#